data_3286ea47830d873c7352aa0613bee1f8
#
_entry.id   3286ea47830d873c7352aa0613bee1f8
#
_cell.length_a   1.000
_cell.length_b   1.000
_cell.length_c   1.000
_cell.angle_alpha   90.00
_cell.angle_beta   90.00
_cell.angle_gamma   90.00
#
_symmetry.space_group_name_H-M   'P 1'
#
loop_
_entity.id
_entity.type
_entity.pdbx_description
1 polymer ?
#
loop_
_entity_poly.entity_id
_entity_poly.type
_entity_poly.pdbx_seq_one_letter_code
_entity_poly.pdbx_strand_id
1 'polypeptide(L)'
;MNKILKLALILFLVSAIVAGVLGGVYVLTEPNITAYAQQKQLGAFAAVTDAELDLDAAVAPDDATYEGGKITSVVPAKDGSVYVVQAEVSGSQGTITLAVGVDKASLTCTGISIISSSETSGLGAEASKDYFRDRFPGKDANTVLIEKEGGEVVAITGATITSKAVTHSAKAAIEYVATLG
;
A
#
# COMPACT_ATOMS: atom_id res chain seq x y z
N MET A 1 -28.97 -48.17 -0.91
CA MET A 1 -28.47 -46.82 -0.74
C MET A 1 -29.26 -45.91 -1.69
N ASN A 2 -29.99 -44.94 -1.17
CA ASN A 2 -30.87 -44.07 -1.96
C ASN A 2 -30.01 -43.30 -2.99
N LYS A 3 -30.53 -43.12 -4.21
CA LYS A 3 -29.81 -42.39 -5.29
C LYS A 3 -29.27 -41.03 -4.81
N ILE A 4 -30.05 -40.36 -3.96
CA ILE A 4 -29.71 -39.05 -3.36
C ILE A 4 -28.46 -39.19 -2.46
N LEU A 5 -28.41 -40.21 -1.60
CA LEU A 5 -27.29 -40.45 -0.69
C LEU A 5 -26.01 -40.77 -1.46
N LYS A 6 -26.09 -41.52 -2.57
CA LYS A 6 -24.94 -41.82 -3.43
C LYS A 6 -24.38 -40.54 -4.10
N LEU A 7 -25.30 -39.68 -4.62
CA LEU A 7 -24.88 -38.41 -5.23
C LEU A 7 -24.26 -37.45 -4.20
N ALA A 8 -24.87 -37.36 -3.01
CA ALA A 8 -24.31 -36.55 -1.92
C ALA A 8 -22.92 -37.02 -1.48
N LEU A 9 -22.71 -38.36 -1.39
CA LEU A 9 -21.40 -38.91 -1.04
C LEU A 9 -20.34 -38.63 -2.13
N ILE A 10 -20.70 -38.73 -3.40
CA ILE A 10 -19.79 -38.44 -4.50
C ILE A 10 -19.39 -36.95 -4.46
N LEU A 11 -20.39 -36.06 -4.31
CA LEU A 11 -20.13 -34.61 -4.24
C LEU A 11 -19.23 -34.26 -3.04
N PHE A 12 -19.55 -34.84 -1.88
CA PHE A 12 -18.72 -34.67 -0.67
C PHE A 12 -17.26 -35.10 -0.91
N LEU A 13 -17.07 -36.29 -1.51
CA LEU A 13 -15.74 -36.83 -1.74
C LEU A 13 -14.92 -35.98 -2.71
N VAL A 14 -15.54 -35.52 -3.81
CA VAL A 14 -14.90 -34.61 -4.78
C VAL A 14 -14.53 -33.29 -4.10
N SER A 15 -15.46 -32.70 -3.35
CA SER A 15 -15.20 -31.44 -2.63
C SER A 15 -14.10 -31.59 -1.59
N ALA A 16 -14.07 -32.72 -0.85
CA ALA A 16 -13.03 -33.00 0.14
C ALA A 16 -11.64 -33.15 -0.49
N ILE A 17 -11.55 -33.83 -1.64
CA ILE A 17 -10.28 -33.99 -2.39
C ILE A 17 -9.80 -32.61 -2.87
N VAL A 18 -10.67 -31.82 -3.50
CA VAL A 18 -10.32 -30.48 -3.98
C VAL A 18 -9.88 -29.56 -2.84
N ALA A 19 -10.62 -29.54 -1.75
CA ALA A 19 -10.27 -28.76 -0.56
C ALA A 19 -8.91 -29.21 0.04
N GLY A 20 -8.66 -30.53 0.11
CA GLY A 20 -7.41 -31.08 0.60
C GLY A 20 -6.20 -30.70 -0.28
N VAL A 21 -6.36 -30.75 -1.60
CA VAL A 21 -5.30 -30.36 -2.55
C VAL A 21 -5.03 -28.85 -2.43
N LEU A 22 -6.08 -28.02 -2.44
CA LEU A 22 -5.92 -26.56 -2.31
C LEU A 22 -5.30 -26.17 -0.97
N GLY A 23 -5.73 -26.79 0.13
CA GLY A 23 -5.16 -26.56 1.46
C GLY A 23 -3.69 -26.99 1.53
N GLY A 24 -3.34 -28.12 0.94
CA GLY A 24 -1.95 -28.60 0.87
C GLY A 24 -1.05 -27.65 0.08
N VAL A 25 -1.50 -27.19 -1.08
CA VAL A 25 -0.78 -26.18 -1.89
C VAL A 25 -0.62 -24.88 -1.11
N TYR A 26 -1.66 -24.41 -0.43
CA TYR A 26 -1.60 -23.19 0.39
C TYR A 26 -0.51 -23.27 1.45
N VAL A 27 -0.50 -24.33 2.27
CA VAL A 27 0.50 -24.50 3.34
C VAL A 27 1.93 -24.54 2.82
N LEU A 28 2.14 -25.15 1.65
CA LEU A 28 3.47 -25.20 1.02
C LEU A 28 3.90 -23.84 0.43
N THR A 29 2.93 -22.99 0.06
CA THR A 29 3.20 -21.74 -0.64
C THR A 29 3.23 -20.54 0.31
N GLU A 30 2.51 -20.60 1.42
CA GLU A 30 2.40 -19.52 2.41
C GLU A 30 3.74 -18.91 2.84
N PRO A 31 4.80 -19.68 3.20
CA PRO A 31 6.07 -19.10 3.61
C PRO A 31 6.74 -18.29 2.49
N ASN A 32 6.60 -18.72 1.23
CA ASN A 32 7.14 -17.99 0.10
C ASN A 32 6.34 -16.70 -0.18
N ILE A 33 5.01 -16.75 -0.01
CA ILE A 33 4.14 -15.57 -0.17
C ILE A 33 4.49 -14.51 0.87
N THR A 34 4.66 -14.92 2.12
CA THR A 34 5.00 -14.02 3.24
C THR A 34 6.38 -13.40 3.03
N ALA A 35 7.38 -14.20 2.69
CA ALA A 35 8.74 -13.71 2.41
C ALA A 35 8.76 -12.71 1.23
N TYR A 36 8.02 -13.00 0.16
CA TYR A 36 7.91 -12.10 -0.98
C TYR A 36 7.20 -10.79 -0.63
N ALA A 37 6.14 -10.84 0.18
CA ALA A 37 5.44 -9.65 0.65
C ALA A 37 6.34 -8.75 1.52
N GLN A 38 7.11 -9.34 2.44
CA GLN A 38 8.10 -8.62 3.24
C GLN A 38 9.20 -8.00 2.37
N GLN A 39 9.74 -8.74 1.42
CA GLN A 39 10.75 -8.21 0.50
C GLN A 39 10.23 -7.03 -0.30
N LYS A 40 8.99 -7.10 -0.79
CA LYS A 40 8.34 -6.00 -1.50
C LYS A 40 8.15 -4.77 -0.62
N GLN A 41 7.73 -4.97 0.62
CA GLN A 41 7.56 -3.89 1.60
C GLN A 41 8.90 -3.19 1.89
N LEU A 42 9.95 -3.96 2.21
CA LEU A 42 11.29 -3.41 2.46
C LEU A 42 11.86 -2.70 1.23
N GLY A 43 11.65 -3.26 0.03
CA GLY A 43 12.04 -2.62 -1.22
C GLY A 43 11.31 -1.30 -1.46
N ALA A 44 10.02 -1.22 -1.10
CA ALA A 44 9.25 0.02 -1.19
C ALA A 44 9.73 1.06 -0.17
N PHE A 45 10.12 0.65 1.02
CA PHE A 45 10.67 1.54 2.05
C PHE A 45 12.02 2.11 1.60
N ALA A 46 12.92 1.28 1.08
CA ALA A 46 14.20 1.72 0.52
C ALA A 46 14.05 2.64 -0.70
N ALA A 47 12.93 2.57 -1.42
CA ALA A 47 12.68 3.43 -2.57
C ALA A 47 12.20 4.86 -2.20
N VAL A 48 11.84 5.11 -0.94
CA VAL A 48 11.34 6.42 -0.49
C VAL A 48 12.30 7.16 0.43
N THR A 49 13.35 6.49 0.91
CA THR A 49 14.41 7.10 1.73
C THR A 49 15.70 6.28 1.68
N ASP A 50 16.84 6.97 1.72
CA ASP A 50 18.17 6.34 1.88
C ASP A 50 18.53 6.17 3.37
N ALA A 51 17.72 6.70 4.30
CA ALA A 51 17.96 6.60 5.73
C ALA A 51 17.78 5.17 6.26
N GLU A 52 18.59 4.77 7.22
CA GLU A 52 18.46 3.47 7.88
C GLU A 52 17.21 3.46 8.79
N LEU A 53 16.26 2.60 8.49
CA LEU A 53 14.97 2.51 9.21
C LEU A 53 15.10 1.67 10.49
N ASP A 54 14.39 2.06 11.53
CA ASP A 54 14.20 1.29 12.76
C ASP A 54 12.90 0.50 12.68
N LEU A 55 12.99 -0.73 12.17
CA LEU A 55 11.83 -1.60 11.99
C LEU A 55 11.25 -2.08 13.34
N ASP A 56 12.06 -2.11 14.40
CA ASP A 56 11.62 -2.53 15.74
C ASP A 56 10.79 -1.41 16.42
N ALA A 57 10.99 -0.17 16.01
CA ALA A 57 10.23 1.00 16.44
C ALA A 57 8.98 1.26 15.58
N ALA A 58 8.63 0.33 14.69
CA ALA A 58 7.44 0.46 13.85
C ALA A 58 6.15 0.50 14.71
N VAL A 59 5.30 1.50 14.47
CA VAL A 59 4.02 1.66 15.15
C VAL A 59 2.88 1.50 14.16
N ALA A 60 1.89 0.68 14.53
CA ALA A 60 0.61 0.62 13.82
C ALA A 60 -0.40 1.51 14.56
N PRO A 61 -0.82 2.65 14.00
CA PRO A 61 -1.78 3.52 14.67
C PRO A 61 -3.18 2.90 14.66
N ASP A 62 -3.88 2.93 15.81
CA ASP A 62 -5.19 2.28 15.97
C ASP A 62 -6.32 2.97 15.17
N ASP A 63 -6.26 4.29 14.97
CA ASP A 63 -7.36 5.09 14.37
C ASP A 63 -6.90 6.14 13.34
N ALA A 64 -5.79 5.92 12.63
CA ALA A 64 -5.30 6.87 11.63
C ALA A 64 -6.00 6.68 10.27
N THR A 65 -7.29 7.02 10.24
CA THR A 65 -8.11 7.01 9.01
C THR A 65 -8.14 8.39 8.35
N TYR A 66 -8.22 8.40 7.02
CA TYR A 66 -8.36 9.61 6.20
C TYR A 66 -9.32 9.34 5.03
N GLU A 67 -9.58 10.35 4.20
CA GLU A 67 -10.52 10.21 3.08
C GLU A 67 -10.15 9.05 2.13
N GLY A 68 -10.91 7.98 2.20
CA GLY A 68 -10.77 6.79 1.35
C GLY A 68 -9.73 5.77 1.82
N GLY A 69 -9.02 6.00 2.95
CA GLY A 69 -7.97 5.11 3.39
C GLY A 69 -7.60 5.15 4.87
N LYS A 70 -6.54 4.44 5.21
CA LYS A 70 -5.98 4.38 6.57
C LYS A 70 -4.46 4.26 6.53
N ILE A 71 -3.79 4.76 7.55
CA ILE A 71 -2.38 4.50 7.82
C ILE A 71 -2.29 3.16 8.57
N THR A 72 -1.46 2.26 8.07
CA THR A 72 -1.31 0.90 8.62
C THR A 72 -0.04 0.70 9.41
N SER A 73 1.02 1.46 9.10
CA SER A 73 2.29 1.40 9.82
C SER A 73 3.07 2.69 9.65
N VAL A 74 3.82 3.06 10.67
CA VAL A 74 4.76 4.20 10.65
C VAL A 74 6.10 3.72 11.20
N VAL A 75 7.13 3.86 10.41
CA VAL A 75 8.49 3.39 10.71
C VAL A 75 9.43 4.60 10.73
N PRO A 76 10.03 4.95 11.87
CA PRO A 76 11.02 6.01 11.92
C PRO A 76 12.36 5.57 11.34
N ALA A 77 13.13 6.51 10.82
CA ALA A 77 14.55 6.31 10.61
C ALA A 77 15.28 6.29 11.97
N LYS A 78 16.39 5.57 12.08
CA LYS A 78 17.19 5.46 13.33
C LYS A 78 17.70 6.81 13.83
N ASP A 79 17.95 7.75 12.95
CA ASP A 79 18.34 9.12 13.26
C ASP A 79 17.16 10.06 13.53
N GLY A 80 15.93 9.58 13.33
CA GLY A 80 14.70 10.35 13.51
C GLY A 80 14.46 11.41 12.44
N SER A 81 15.23 11.45 11.35
CA SER A 81 15.13 12.46 10.30
C SER A 81 13.94 12.24 9.37
N VAL A 82 13.61 10.98 9.08
CA VAL A 82 12.57 10.58 8.14
C VAL A 82 11.64 9.57 8.79
N TYR A 83 10.38 9.63 8.43
CA TYR A 83 9.38 8.60 8.72
C TYR A 83 8.90 7.97 7.42
N VAL A 84 8.80 6.64 7.41
CA VAL A 84 8.14 5.92 6.33
C VAL A 84 6.76 5.50 6.81
N VAL A 85 5.74 6.05 6.18
CA VAL A 85 4.33 5.80 6.49
C VAL A 85 3.77 4.85 5.45
N GLN A 86 3.28 3.69 5.90
CA GLN A 86 2.53 2.78 5.06
C GLN A 86 1.04 3.11 5.15
N ALA A 87 0.41 3.26 4.01
CA ALA A 87 -1.01 3.55 3.90
C ALA A 87 -1.73 2.57 2.97
N GLU A 88 -2.98 2.30 3.29
CA GLU A 88 -3.93 1.61 2.42
C GLU A 88 -5.04 2.56 2.01
N VAL A 89 -5.37 2.60 0.73
CA VAL A 89 -6.40 3.46 0.18
C VAL A 89 -7.22 2.74 -0.89
N SER A 90 -8.51 3.09 -0.99
CA SER A 90 -9.36 2.63 -2.09
C SER A 90 -9.01 3.37 -3.37
N GLY A 91 -8.54 2.64 -4.37
CA GLY A 91 -8.36 3.15 -5.72
C GLY A 91 -9.64 3.06 -6.55
N SER A 92 -9.49 3.00 -7.87
CA SER A 92 -10.61 2.88 -8.82
C SER A 92 -11.19 1.45 -8.90
N GLN A 93 -10.35 0.44 -8.82
CA GLN A 93 -10.74 -0.98 -8.98
C GLN A 93 -10.50 -1.80 -7.72
N GLY A 94 -9.71 -1.32 -6.78
CA GLY A 94 -9.40 -2.04 -5.57
C GLY A 94 -8.47 -1.28 -4.64
N THR A 95 -7.94 -1.99 -3.67
CA THR A 95 -7.04 -1.41 -2.67
C THR A 95 -5.64 -1.20 -3.24
N ILE A 96 -5.06 -0.06 -2.90
CA ILE A 96 -3.67 0.30 -3.13
C ILE A 96 -2.98 0.39 -1.78
N THR A 97 -1.87 -0.33 -1.62
CA THR A 97 -0.98 -0.21 -0.46
C THR A 97 0.30 0.49 -0.92
N LEU A 98 0.67 1.56 -0.26
CA LEU A 98 1.84 2.36 -0.61
C LEU A 98 2.66 2.75 0.61
N ALA A 99 3.95 3.01 0.38
CA ALA A 99 4.85 3.65 1.32
C ALA A 99 5.05 5.12 0.91
N VAL A 100 5.04 6.00 1.89
CA VAL A 100 5.31 7.43 1.75
C VAL A 100 6.44 7.79 2.69
N GLY A 101 7.55 8.28 2.16
CA GLY A 101 8.62 8.86 2.96
C GLY A 101 8.29 10.32 3.29
N VAL A 102 8.50 10.72 4.54
CA VAL A 102 8.26 12.09 5.02
C VAL A 102 9.46 12.57 5.82
N ASP A 103 10.07 13.65 5.40
CA ASP A 103 11.08 14.36 6.16
C ASP A 103 10.44 15.08 7.34
N LYS A 104 10.92 14.80 8.55
CA LYS A 104 10.35 15.34 9.79
C LYS A 104 10.55 16.84 9.93
N ALA A 105 11.71 17.35 9.50
CA ALA A 105 12.08 18.75 9.74
C ALA A 105 11.32 19.71 8.81
N SER A 106 11.19 19.32 7.53
CA SER A 106 10.52 20.13 6.51
C SER A 106 9.03 19.80 6.34
N LEU A 107 8.57 18.66 6.86
CA LEU A 107 7.23 18.11 6.64
C LEU A 107 6.91 17.99 5.14
N THR A 108 7.89 17.50 4.38
CA THR A 108 7.75 17.26 2.94
C THR A 108 7.90 15.80 2.60
N CYS A 109 7.24 15.38 1.53
CA CYS A 109 7.37 14.02 0.98
C CYS A 109 8.79 13.82 0.42
N THR A 110 9.49 12.77 0.82
CA THR A 110 10.77 12.37 0.23
C THR A 110 10.57 11.49 -0.99
N GLY A 111 9.45 10.77 -1.06
CA GLY A 111 9.07 9.91 -2.17
C GLY A 111 7.88 9.02 -1.84
N ILE A 112 7.34 8.38 -2.88
CA ILE A 112 6.29 7.35 -2.73
C ILE A 112 6.71 6.07 -3.43
N SER A 113 6.23 4.93 -2.93
CA SER A 113 6.39 3.63 -3.59
C SER A 113 5.16 2.76 -3.40
N ILE A 114 4.67 2.16 -4.48
CA ILE A 114 3.51 1.27 -4.43
C ILE A 114 3.97 -0.13 -4.02
N ILE A 115 3.50 -0.61 -2.86
CA ILE A 115 3.78 -1.95 -2.35
C ILE A 115 2.91 -2.97 -3.07
N SER A 116 1.60 -2.70 -3.14
CA SER A 116 0.65 -3.53 -3.89
C SER A 116 -0.48 -2.70 -4.45
N SER A 117 -1.05 -3.14 -5.56
CA SER A 117 -2.17 -2.48 -6.21
C SER A 117 -3.05 -3.50 -6.93
N SER A 118 -4.35 -3.39 -6.77
CA SER A 118 -5.36 -4.16 -7.51
C SER A 118 -5.94 -3.37 -8.69
N GLU A 119 -5.26 -2.32 -9.12
CA GLU A 119 -5.68 -1.45 -10.22
C GLU A 119 -5.51 -2.10 -11.60
N THR A 120 -6.28 -1.63 -12.56
CA THR A 120 -6.23 -2.10 -13.95
C THR A 120 -4.88 -1.77 -14.59
N SER A 121 -4.28 -2.75 -15.25
CA SER A 121 -3.05 -2.57 -16.05
C SER A 121 -3.24 -1.50 -17.13
N GLY A 122 -2.22 -0.63 -17.29
CA GLY A 122 -2.23 0.45 -18.29
C GLY A 122 -3.01 1.70 -17.88
N LEU A 123 -3.67 1.70 -16.71
CA LEU A 123 -4.35 2.86 -16.14
C LEU A 123 -3.84 3.12 -14.71
N GLY A 124 -4.56 2.63 -13.69
CA GLY A 124 -4.18 2.82 -12.29
C GLY A 124 -2.83 2.20 -11.92
N ALA A 125 -2.42 1.11 -12.56
CA ALA A 125 -1.10 0.50 -12.38
C ALA A 125 0.07 1.44 -12.79
N GLU A 126 -0.19 2.47 -13.59
CA GLU A 126 0.80 3.51 -13.93
C GLU A 126 1.27 4.33 -12.71
N ALA A 127 0.52 4.30 -11.60
CA ALA A 127 0.92 4.95 -10.35
C ALA A 127 2.25 4.39 -9.76
N SER A 128 2.64 3.17 -10.16
CA SER A 128 3.92 2.57 -9.77
C SER A 128 5.11 3.00 -10.61
N LYS A 129 4.89 3.74 -11.70
CA LYS A 129 5.93 4.17 -12.63
C LYS A 129 6.67 5.42 -12.13
N ASP A 130 7.97 5.50 -12.46
CA ASP A 130 8.84 6.59 -12.02
C ASP A 130 8.29 7.96 -12.43
N TYR A 131 7.81 8.11 -13.68
CA TYR A 131 7.28 9.39 -14.18
C TYR A 131 6.13 9.97 -13.32
N PHE A 132 5.40 9.13 -12.57
CA PHE A 132 4.37 9.59 -11.63
C PHE A 132 4.96 9.78 -10.24
N ARG A 133 5.77 8.82 -9.76
CA ARG A 133 6.40 8.85 -8.44
C ARG A 133 7.33 10.05 -8.25
N ASP A 134 8.07 10.44 -9.30
CA ASP A 134 9.02 11.56 -9.27
C ASP A 134 8.35 12.93 -9.09
N ARG A 135 7.02 12.99 -9.09
CA ARG A 135 6.25 14.23 -8.85
C ARG A 135 6.07 14.54 -7.36
N PHE A 136 6.38 13.61 -6.47
CA PHE A 136 6.09 13.73 -5.04
C PHE A 136 7.22 14.32 -4.19
N PRO A 137 8.51 14.06 -4.49
CA PRO A 137 9.59 14.58 -3.67
C PRO A 137 9.54 16.10 -3.51
N GLY A 138 9.75 16.57 -2.26
CA GLY A 138 9.79 17.99 -1.90
C GLY A 138 8.42 18.65 -1.72
N LYS A 139 7.31 17.93 -1.92
CA LYS A 139 5.95 18.47 -1.76
C LYS A 139 5.48 18.36 -0.31
N ASP A 140 4.82 19.40 0.17
CA ASP A 140 4.13 19.45 1.46
C ASP A 140 2.67 18.97 1.37
N ALA A 141 1.93 19.01 2.47
CA ALA A 141 0.55 18.56 2.55
C ALA A 141 -0.43 19.31 1.62
N ASN A 142 -0.10 20.53 1.20
CA ASN A 142 -0.95 21.32 0.31
C ASN A 142 -0.59 21.08 -1.16
N THR A 143 0.70 21.01 -1.46
CA THR A 143 1.21 20.87 -2.83
C THR A 143 1.19 19.44 -3.35
N VAL A 144 1.14 18.43 -2.46
CA VAL A 144 1.12 17.01 -2.82
C VAL A 144 -0.19 16.53 -3.45
N LEU A 145 -1.26 17.33 -3.40
CA LEU A 145 -2.55 17.01 -4.02
C LEU A 145 -2.49 17.15 -5.55
N ILE A 146 -3.48 16.57 -6.24
CA ILE A 146 -3.60 16.77 -7.69
C ILE A 146 -3.96 18.22 -8.04
N GLU A 147 -3.55 18.68 -9.22
CA GLU A 147 -3.83 20.06 -9.72
C GLU A 147 -5.31 20.44 -9.64
N LYS A 148 -6.23 19.49 -9.89
CA LYS A 148 -7.68 19.73 -9.80
C LYS A 148 -8.18 20.01 -8.37
N GLU A 149 -7.38 19.70 -7.36
CA GLU A 149 -7.67 19.93 -5.94
C GLU A 149 -6.79 21.06 -5.36
N GLY A 150 -6.12 21.81 -6.24
CA GLY A 150 -5.28 22.95 -5.86
C GLY A 150 -3.83 22.59 -5.50
N GLY A 151 -3.42 21.34 -5.68
CA GLY A 151 -2.04 20.91 -5.53
C GLY A 151 -1.22 21.05 -6.82
N GLU A 152 -0.06 20.40 -6.87
CA GLU A 152 0.89 20.48 -7.99
C GLU A 152 1.14 19.13 -8.69
N VAL A 153 0.52 18.05 -8.24
CA VAL A 153 0.71 16.73 -8.84
C VAL A 153 -0.18 16.59 -10.06
N VAL A 154 0.43 16.37 -11.22
CA VAL A 154 -0.31 16.09 -12.46
C VAL A 154 -0.90 14.68 -12.38
N ALA A 155 -2.22 14.57 -12.50
CA ALA A 155 -2.90 13.28 -12.46
C ALA A 155 -2.54 12.41 -13.69
N ILE A 156 -2.57 11.09 -13.51
CA ILE A 156 -2.41 10.13 -14.60
C ILE A 156 -3.64 10.21 -15.51
N THR A 157 -3.41 10.37 -16.82
CA THR A 157 -4.48 10.41 -17.81
C THR A 157 -5.31 9.13 -17.78
N GLY A 158 -6.62 9.26 -17.61
CA GLY A 158 -7.52 8.10 -17.48
C GLY A 158 -7.56 7.43 -16.12
N ALA A 159 -6.71 7.85 -15.15
CA ALA A 159 -6.65 7.28 -13.80
C ALA A 159 -6.69 8.36 -12.69
N THR A 160 -7.58 9.33 -12.83
CA THR A 160 -7.71 10.45 -11.87
C THR A 160 -8.09 9.96 -10.47
N ILE A 161 -8.95 8.94 -10.35
CA ILE A 161 -9.36 8.37 -9.04
C ILE A 161 -8.14 7.76 -8.34
N THR A 162 -7.34 6.97 -9.04
CA THR A 162 -6.11 6.38 -8.52
C THR A 162 -5.10 7.45 -8.13
N SER A 163 -4.91 8.48 -8.99
CA SER A 163 -4.01 9.60 -8.70
C SER A 163 -4.44 10.35 -7.45
N LYS A 164 -5.73 10.65 -7.30
CA LYS A 164 -6.31 11.26 -6.11
C LYS A 164 -6.07 10.41 -4.86
N ALA A 165 -6.35 9.10 -4.94
CA ALA A 165 -6.13 8.17 -3.84
C ALA A 165 -4.68 8.20 -3.33
N VAL A 166 -3.71 8.16 -4.25
CA VAL A 166 -2.28 8.19 -3.91
C VAL A 166 -1.86 9.54 -3.30
N THR A 167 -2.32 10.66 -3.87
CA THR A 167 -1.98 12.01 -3.35
C THR A 167 -2.61 12.28 -1.98
N HIS A 168 -3.85 11.82 -1.73
CA HIS A 168 -4.49 11.90 -0.42
C HIS A 168 -3.77 11.05 0.63
N SER A 169 -3.24 9.88 0.24
CA SER A 169 -2.39 9.07 1.13
C SER A 169 -1.09 9.78 1.50
N ALA A 170 -0.44 10.43 0.53
CA ALA A 170 0.76 11.19 0.78
C ALA A 170 0.50 12.40 1.69
N LYS A 171 -0.61 13.13 1.46
CA LYS A 171 -1.05 14.22 2.35
C LYS A 171 -1.29 13.72 3.78
N ALA A 172 -2.06 12.65 3.93
CA ALA A 172 -2.36 12.07 5.23
C ALA A 172 -1.09 11.60 5.98
N ALA A 173 -0.11 11.04 5.26
CA ALA A 173 1.18 10.67 5.82
C ALA A 173 1.95 11.88 6.37
N ILE A 174 2.01 12.98 5.61
CA ILE A 174 2.66 14.23 6.04
C ILE A 174 1.96 14.82 7.27
N GLU A 175 0.63 14.91 7.23
CA GLU A 175 -0.18 15.43 8.34
C GLU A 175 -0.03 14.56 9.59
N TYR A 176 0.03 13.23 9.44
CA TYR A 176 0.25 12.32 10.56
C TYR A 176 1.63 12.52 11.19
N VAL A 177 2.70 12.59 10.38
CA VAL A 177 4.06 12.83 10.89
C VAL A 177 4.15 14.18 11.62
N ALA A 178 3.43 15.20 11.16
CA ALA A 178 3.35 16.48 11.85
C ALA A 178 2.76 16.36 13.28
N THR A 179 1.91 15.36 13.56
CA THR A 179 1.38 15.10 14.90
C THR A 179 2.36 14.40 15.85
N LEU A 180 3.41 13.78 15.29
CA LEU A 180 4.45 13.10 16.07
C LEU A 180 5.54 14.04 16.59
N GLY A 181 5.45 15.26 16.24
CA GLY A 181 6.16 16.46 16.59
C GLY A 181 7.10 16.91 17.26
#